data_677ff0805d0d7d4c3cf5da81e7997d76
#
_entry.id   677ff0805d0d7d4c3cf5da81e7997d76
#
_cell.length_a   1.000
_cell.length_b   1.000
_cell.length_c   1.000
_cell.angle_alpha   90.00
_cell.angle_beta   90.00
_cell.angle_gamma   90.00
#
_symmetry.space_group_name_H-M   'P 1'
#
loop_
_entity.id
_entity.type
_entity.pdbx_description
1 polymer ?
#
loop_
_entity_poly.entity_id
_entity_poly.type
_entity_poly.pdbx_seq_one_letter_code
_entity_poly.pdbx_strand_id
1 'polypeptide(L)'
;VTERTPITDDPVILAPEREQRPNVFEGAPCPFCPGAEDQTPPEIAREGEPWRIRVFPNRYPPTEHAEVIVESAKHEDAFDALPPDHAARVVEMYFERYRAIGANYVSIFKNHGRLAGASIPHLHSQLVGTTFIPLRPAREGDAFTENCQLCEAEHPLIAETENYRWIAPRGSRLAYQQWIVPKSHEHDLDEPRELASLLQSSARAMRNISDSFNWAFITFPHEPRGHWYVELFPRIAMIAGYEFGTGTFINTVDPIDAAKTLSGANTQDAVAVVARRGA
;
A
#
# COMPACT_ATOMS: atom_id res chain seq x y z
N VAL A 1 13.98 1.03 18.40
CA VAL A 1 14.13 -0.18 19.22
C VAL A 1 12.92 -1.07 18.99
N THR A 2 13.14 -2.39 18.84
CA THR A 2 12.04 -3.37 18.77
C THR A 2 11.90 -4.04 20.12
N GLU A 3 10.70 -3.97 20.69
CA GLU A 3 10.30 -4.69 21.91
C GLU A 3 9.36 -5.83 21.57
N ARG A 4 8.97 -6.61 22.56
CA ARG A 4 8.05 -7.74 22.43
C ARG A 4 6.89 -7.58 23.40
N THR A 5 5.66 -7.90 22.93
CA THR A 5 4.51 -7.94 23.83
C THR A 5 4.67 -9.07 24.84
N PRO A 6 4.26 -8.87 26.10
CA PRO A 6 4.58 -9.83 27.17
C PRO A 6 3.78 -11.16 27.12
N ILE A 7 2.72 -11.23 26.33
CA ILE A 7 1.84 -12.41 26.25
C ILE A 7 2.09 -13.20 24.97
N THR A 8 2.13 -12.52 23.82
CA THR A 8 2.17 -13.15 22.50
C THR A 8 3.56 -13.09 21.85
N ASP A 9 4.51 -12.41 22.47
CA ASP A 9 5.85 -12.16 21.92
C ASP A 9 5.84 -11.42 20.57
N ASP A 10 4.77 -10.65 20.31
CA ASP A 10 4.63 -9.91 19.07
C ASP A 10 5.60 -8.73 19.02
N PRO A 11 6.26 -8.46 17.87
CA PRO A 11 7.19 -7.35 17.76
C PRO A 11 6.47 -5.99 17.77
N VAL A 12 6.99 -5.06 18.55
CA VAL A 12 6.56 -3.67 18.63
C VAL A 12 7.74 -2.75 18.36
N ILE A 13 7.63 -1.92 17.33
CA ILE A 13 8.66 -0.93 16.99
C ILE A 13 8.42 0.34 17.80
N LEU A 14 9.32 0.66 18.72
CA LEU A 14 9.30 1.93 19.44
C LEU A 14 10.07 2.99 18.66
N ALA A 15 9.38 4.00 18.21
CA ALA A 15 9.92 5.11 17.43
C ALA A 15 9.31 6.46 17.89
N PRO A 16 9.62 6.93 19.12
CA PRO A 16 9.00 8.13 19.69
C PRO A 16 9.29 9.40 18.90
N GLU A 17 10.42 9.49 18.22
CA GLU A 17 10.78 10.64 17.38
C GLU A 17 9.79 10.87 16.22
N ARG A 18 9.00 9.87 15.86
CA ARG A 18 7.96 10.01 14.82
C ARG A 18 6.82 10.95 15.21
N GLU A 19 6.67 11.27 16.48
CA GLU A 19 5.74 12.31 16.96
C GLU A 19 6.08 13.71 16.40
N GLN A 20 7.37 13.95 16.09
CA GLN A 20 7.86 15.20 15.54
C GLN A 20 7.66 15.36 14.02
N ARG A 21 7.02 14.39 13.35
CA ARG A 21 6.78 14.47 11.92
C ARG A 21 5.90 15.68 11.57
N PRO A 22 6.28 16.44 10.52
CA PRO A 22 5.44 17.56 10.06
C PRO A 22 4.08 17.05 9.58
N ASN A 23 3.02 17.78 9.93
CA ASN A 23 1.69 17.55 9.42
C ASN A 23 1.31 18.68 8.44
N VAL A 24 1.52 18.42 7.15
CA VAL A 24 1.27 19.40 6.09
C VAL A 24 -0.23 19.69 5.91
N PHE A 25 -1.10 18.76 6.27
CA PHE A 25 -2.55 18.98 6.30
C PHE A 25 -2.98 20.07 7.33
N GLU A 26 -2.10 20.42 8.26
CA GLU A 26 -2.32 21.48 9.26
C GLU A 26 -1.60 22.79 8.91
N GLY A 27 -1.17 22.95 7.65
CA GLY A 27 -0.61 24.18 7.12
C GLY A 27 0.91 24.30 7.19
N ALA A 28 1.64 23.24 7.55
CA ALA A 28 3.09 23.24 7.46
C ALA A 28 3.53 23.25 5.97
N PRO A 29 4.65 23.91 5.62
CA PRO A 29 5.22 23.84 4.28
C PRO A 29 5.54 22.39 3.87
N CYS A 30 5.29 22.04 2.60
CA CYS A 30 5.55 20.71 2.10
C CYS A 30 7.05 20.49 1.82
N PRO A 31 7.74 19.58 2.52
CA PRO A 31 9.16 19.32 2.31
C PRO A 31 9.46 18.51 1.03
N PHE A 32 8.42 18.05 0.32
CA PHE A 32 8.57 17.24 -0.89
C PHE A 32 8.43 18.07 -2.18
N CYS A 33 8.04 19.33 -2.09
CA CYS A 33 7.94 20.20 -3.26
C CYS A 33 9.32 20.59 -3.80
N PRO A 34 9.45 20.83 -5.12
CA PRO A 34 10.65 21.43 -5.70
C PRO A 34 11.05 22.73 -5.01
N GLY A 35 12.34 22.87 -4.71
CA GLY A 35 12.89 24.01 -3.95
C GLY A 35 12.92 23.82 -2.44
N ALA A 36 12.44 22.67 -1.94
CA ALA A 36 12.51 22.28 -0.52
C ALA A 36 13.41 21.05 -0.29
N GLU A 37 14.33 20.76 -1.23
CA GLU A 37 15.19 19.58 -1.18
C GLU A 37 16.08 19.53 0.06
N ASP A 38 16.48 20.69 0.57
CA ASP A 38 17.26 20.86 1.80
C ASP A 38 16.50 20.49 3.08
N GLN A 39 15.16 20.38 3.01
CA GLN A 39 14.31 19.95 4.13
C GLN A 39 14.21 18.43 4.26
N THR A 40 14.75 17.68 3.29
CA THR A 40 14.79 16.22 3.31
C THR A 40 16.22 15.72 3.49
N PRO A 41 16.46 14.48 3.94
CA PRO A 41 17.79 13.89 3.88
C PRO A 41 18.33 13.83 2.44
N PRO A 42 19.66 13.67 2.26
CA PRO A 42 20.24 13.50 0.94
C PRO A 42 19.60 12.37 0.15
N GLU A 43 19.42 12.60 -1.16
CA GLU A 43 18.83 11.60 -2.06
C GLU A 43 19.73 10.37 -2.21
N ILE A 44 19.10 9.20 -2.29
CA ILE A 44 19.76 7.93 -2.59
C ILE A 44 19.44 7.45 -4.00
N ALA A 45 18.36 7.96 -4.62
CA ALA A 45 18.02 7.76 -6.02
C ALA A 45 17.19 8.94 -6.54
N ARG A 46 17.25 9.16 -7.85
CA ARG A 46 16.53 10.23 -8.54
C ARG A 46 16.19 9.79 -9.97
N GLU A 47 15.06 10.24 -10.48
CA GLU A 47 14.68 10.09 -11.88
C GLU A 47 14.45 11.46 -12.52
N GLY A 48 15.13 11.70 -13.64
CA GLY A 48 14.97 12.91 -14.46
C GLY A 48 15.74 14.15 -13.98
N GLU A 49 15.90 15.11 -14.92
CA GLU A 49 16.47 16.44 -14.66
C GLU A 49 15.67 17.46 -15.49
N PRO A 50 14.81 18.32 -14.89
CA PRO A 50 14.48 18.33 -13.44
C PRO A 50 13.87 17.01 -12.95
N TRP A 51 13.99 16.76 -11.66
CA TRP A 51 13.56 15.50 -11.10
C TRP A 51 12.04 15.27 -11.23
N ARG A 52 11.67 14.01 -11.44
CA ARG A 52 10.29 13.54 -11.48
C ARG A 52 9.98 12.55 -10.36
N ILE A 53 11.00 11.80 -9.92
CA ILE A 53 10.94 10.89 -8.78
C ILE A 53 12.17 11.16 -7.92
N ARG A 54 12.00 11.18 -6.60
CA ARG A 54 13.09 11.31 -5.63
C ARG A 54 12.97 10.24 -4.56
N VAL A 55 14.11 9.69 -4.16
CA VAL A 55 14.17 8.72 -3.07
C VAL A 55 15.19 9.18 -2.04
N PHE A 56 14.83 9.16 -0.78
CA PHE A 56 15.72 9.53 0.32
C PHE A 56 15.36 8.74 1.58
N PRO A 57 16.29 8.59 2.55
CA PRO A 57 16.00 7.98 3.84
C PRO A 57 14.88 8.72 4.56
N ASN A 58 14.02 7.98 5.26
CA ASN A 58 12.97 8.62 6.06
C ASN A 58 13.63 9.42 7.20
N ARG A 59 13.30 10.72 7.33
CA ARG A 59 13.85 11.59 8.37
C ARG A 59 13.45 11.16 9.80
N TYR A 60 12.30 10.49 9.93
CA TYR A 60 11.77 9.96 11.19
C TYR A 60 11.54 8.46 11.04
N PRO A 61 12.61 7.66 10.90
CA PRO A 61 12.48 6.28 10.48
C PRO A 61 11.93 5.41 11.63
N PRO A 62 11.00 4.46 11.35
CA PRO A 62 10.58 3.49 12.34
C PRO A 62 11.67 2.42 12.60
N THR A 63 12.49 2.15 11.58
CA THR A 63 13.59 1.18 11.58
C THR A 63 14.81 1.80 10.91
N GLU A 64 15.97 1.17 11.02
CA GLU A 64 17.20 1.61 10.35
C GLU A 64 17.03 1.71 8.83
N HIS A 65 16.27 0.79 8.24
CA HIS A 65 16.00 0.73 6.81
C HIS A 65 14.61 1.30 6.50
N ALA A 66 14.52 2.60 6.36
CA ALA A 66 13.26 3.25 5.98
C ALA A 66 13.51 4.35 4.94
N GLU A 67 12.76 4.29 3.84
CA GLU A 67 12.89 5.20 2.71
C GLU A 67 11.54 5.84 2.35
N VAL A 68 11.62 7.02 1.73
CA VAL A 68 10.48 7.72 1.13
C VAL A 68 10.75 7.86 -0.35
N ILE A 69 9.76 7.50 -1.17
CA ILE A 69 9.76 7.72 -2.62
C ILE A 69 8.73 8.80 -2.91
N VAL A 70 9.18 10.00 -3.28
CA VAL A 70 8.33 11.06 -3.82
C VAL A 70 8.12 10.78 -5.29
N GLU A 71 6.88 10.61 -5.70
CA GLU A 71 6.49 10.02 -6.98
C GLU A 71 6.20 11.04 -8.07
N SER A 72 6.11 12.31 -7.72
CA SER A 72 5.94 13.42 -8.65
C SER A 72 6.55 14.70 -8.09
N ALA A 73 7.02 15.57 -8.96
CA ALA A 73 7.43 16.93 -8.59
C ALA A 73 6.23 17.85 -8.29
N LYS A 74 5.03 17.50 -8.75
CA LYS A 74 3.83 18.31 -8.54
C LYS A 74 3.11 17.94 -7.25
N HIS A 75 2.85 18.92 -6.41
CA HIS A 75 2.22 18.72 -5.11
C HIS A 75 0.84 18.06 -5.19
N GLU A 76 0.04 18.43 -6.18
CA GLU A 76 -1.37 18.05 -6.33
C GLU A 76 -1.58 16.82 -7.23
N ASP A 77 -0.50 16.17 -7.70
CA ASP A 77 -0.63 14.97 -8.52
C ASP A 77 -1.28 13.84 -7.71
N ALA A 78 -2.05 13.03 -8.42
CA ALA A 78 -2.59 11.78 -7.91
C ALA A 78 -2.07 10.61 -8.73
N PHE A 79 -1.83 9.46 -8.12
CA PHE A 79 -1.22 8.30 -8.79
C PHE A 79 -2.03 7.86 -10.02
N ASP A 80 -3.35 7.87 -9.94
CA ASP A 80 -4.27 7.52 -11.03
C ASP A 80 -4.30 8.52 -12.18
N ALA A 81 -3.73 9.72 -11.99
CA ALA A 81 -3.62 10.78 -12.98
C ALA A 81 -2.21 10.92 -13.59
N LEU A 82 -1.22 10.21 -13.07
CA LEU A 82 0.13 10.20 -13.66
C LEU A 82 0.10 9.67 -15.10
N PRO A 83 0.95 10.18 -16.00
CA PRO A 83 1.18 9.56 -17.29
C PRO A 83 1.54 8.07 -17.14
N PRO A 84 1.05 7.16 -17.99
CA PRO A 84 1.29 5.71 -17.84
C PRO A 84 2.78 5.33 -17.72
N ASP A 85 3.64 5.92 -18.54
CA ASP A 85 5.09 5.66 -18.48
C ASP A 85 5.70 6.18 -17.16
N HIS A 86 5.19 7.27 -16.61
CA HIS A 86 5.65 7.78 -15.33
C HIS A 86 5.20 6.87 -14.17
N ALA A 87 3.95 6.42 -14.19
CA ALA A 87 3.44 5.47 -13.20
C ALA A 87 4.21 4.13 -13.24
N ALA A 88 4.52 3.63 -14.45
CA ALA A 88 5.37 2.45 -14.62
C ALA A 88 6.76 2.67 -14.00
N ARG A 89 7.40 3.83 -14.28
CA ARG A 89 8.72 4.15 -13.73
C ARG A 89 8.69 4.27 -12.19
N VAL A 90 7.59 4.76 -11.61
CA VAL A 90 7.42 4.77 -10.14
C VAL A 90 7.40 3.34 -9.59
N VAL A 91 6.67 2.41 -10.22
CA VAL A 91 6.62 1.00 -9.79
C VAL A 91 7.98 0.31 -9.99
N GLU A 92 8.69 0.58 -11.09
CA GLU A 92 10.08 0.14 -11.26
C GLU A 92 10.97 0.62 -10.09
N MET A 93 10.84 1.88 -9.70
CA MET A 93 11.58 2.44 -8.56
C MET A 93 11.25 1.71 -7.24
N TYR A 94 9.97 1.30 -7.03
CA TYR A 94 9.62 0.47 -5.87
C TYR A 94 10.40 -0.83 -5.87
N PHE A 95 10.48 -1.52 -7.01
CA PHE A 95 11.17 -2.81 -7.14
C PHE A 95 12.69 -2.66 -7.00
N GLU A 96 13.28 -1.60 -7.61
CA GLU A 96 14.69 -1.28 -7.44
C GLU A 96 15.04 -1.06 -5.98
N ARG A 97 14.24 -0.25 -5.26
CA ARG A 97 14.48 0.04 -3.86
C ARG A 97 14.22 -1.17 -2.95
N TYR A 98 13.17 -1.95 -3.22
CA TYR A 98 12.90 -3.20 -2.53
C TYR A 98 14.11 -4.14 -2.54
N ARG A 99 14.73 -4.31 -3.71
CA ARG A 99 15.93 -5.17 -3.87
C ARG A 99 17.18 -4.56 -3.24
N ALA A 100 17.26 -3.25 -3.14
CA ALA A 100 18.44 -2.55 -2.63
C ALA A 100 18.49 -2.46 -1.09
N ILE A 101 17.34 -2.55 -0.41
CA ILE A 101 17.28 -2.54 1.04
C ILE A 101 17.71 -3.91 1.56
N GLY A 102 18.86 -3.98 2.22
CA GLY A 102 19.41 -5.21 2.81
C GLY A 102 18.72 -5.60 4.14
N ALA A 103 17.41 -5.89 4.12
CA ALA A 103 16.64 -6.28 5.30
C ALA A 103 15.99 -7.66 5.11
N ASN A 104 15.65 -8.34 6.21
CA ASN A 104 15.01 -9.66 6.15
C ASN A 104 13.58 -9.60 5.58
N TYR A 105 12.91 -8.48 5.78
CA TYR A 105 11.60 -8.18 5.20
C TYR A 105 11.52 -6.72 4.82
N VAL A 106 10.96 -6.41 3.66
CA VAL A 106 10.71 -5.04 3.20
C VAL A 106 9.23 -4.87 2.87
N SER A 107 8.59 -3.91 3.51
CA SER A 107 7.23 -3.50 3.19
C SER A 107 7.26 -2.26 2.30
N ILE A 108 6.62 -2.32 1.15
CA ILE A 108 6.32 -1.16 0.29
C ILE A 108 4.87 -0.78 0.56
N PHE A 109 4.59 0.46 0.88
CA PHE A 109 3.21 0.89 1.12
C PHE A 109 2.97 2.35 0.81
N LYS A 110 1.70 2.68 0.52
CA LYS A 110 1.20 4.04 0.35
C LYS A 110 0.09 4.34 1.34
N ASN A 111 0.18 5.51 1.94
CA ASN A 111 -0.90 6.12 2.68
C ASN A 111 -1.36 7.37 1.91
N HIS A 112 -2.54 7.33 1.31
CA HIS A 112 -3.13 8.46 0.60
C HIS A 112 -4.28 9.06 1.40
N GLY A 113 -4.19 10.37 1.71
CA GLY A 113 -5.22 11.09 2.47
C GLY A 113 -5.12 10.91 3.99
N ARG A 114 -5.84 11.78 4.72
CA ARG A 114 -5.75 11.88 6.20
C ARG A 114 -6.20 10.60 6.91
N LEU A 115 -7.33 10.01 6.50
CA LEU A 115 -7.88 8.80 7.14
C LEU A 115 -7.00 7.57 6.89
N ALA A 116 -6.12 7.63 5.91
CA ALA A 116 -5.13 6.59 5.64
C ALA A 116 -3.85 6.73 6.48
N GLY A 117 -3.73 7.78 7.30
CA GLY A 117 -2.55 8.03 8.12
C GLY A 117 -1.43 8.78 7.40
N ALA A 118 -1.71 9.42 6.25
CA ALA A 118 -0.77 10.33 5.63
C ALA A 118 -0.61 11.60 6.48
N SER A 119 0.63 12.08 6.64
CA SER A 119 0.92 13.40 7.23
C SER A 119 1.25 14.44 6.16
N ILE A 120 1.55 14.02 4.95
CA ILE A 120 1.92 14.86 3.81
C ILE A 120 1.03 14.46 2.61
N PRO A 121 0.28 15.39 2.01
CA PRO A 121 -0.60 15.09 0.87
C PRO A 121 0.17 14.86 -0.44
N HIS A 122 1.38 15.43 -0.57
CA HIS A 122 2.23 15.26 -1.74
C HIS A 122 2.43 13.77 -2.07
N LEU A 123 2.28 13.40 -3.32
CA LEU A 123 2.26 12.00 -3.77
C LEU A 123 3.56 11.28 -3.42
N HIS A 124 3.48 10.30 -2.54
CA HIS A 124 4.63 9.51 -2.10
C HIS A 124 4.24 8.11 -1.64
N SER A 125 5.21 7.21 -1.63
CA SER A 125 5.17 5.91 -0.97
C SER A 125 6.35 5.74 -0.03
N GLN A 126 6.33 4.70 0.76
CA GLN A 126 7.35 4.42 1.76
C GLN A 126 7.79 2.96 1.66
N LEU A 127 9.07 2.73 1.96
CA LEU A 127 9.61 1.41 2.22
C LEU A 127 10.09 1.35 3.66
N VAL A 128 9.80 0.24 4.32
CA VAL A 128 10.30 -0.04 5.68
C VAL A 128 10.84 -1.46 5.69
N GLY A 129 12.14 -1.59 5.93
CA GLY A 129 12.82 -2.86 6.13
C GLY A 129 12.91 -3.23 7.60
N THR A 130 12.75 -4.50 7.93
CA THR A 130 12.89 -5.05 9.28
C THR A 130 13.87 -6.23 9.31
N THR A 131 14.53 -6.43 10.46
CA THR A 131 15.38 -7.59 10.72
C THR A 131 14.62 -8.84 11.13
N PHE A 132 13.31 -8.74 11.24
CA PHE A 132 12.39 -9.83 11.55
C PHE A 132 11.29 -9.88 10.49
N ILE A 133 10.64 -11.03 10.32
CA ILE A 133 9.45 -11.16 9.49
C ILE A 133 8.24 -10.68 10.31
N PRO A 134 7.46 -9.70 9.85
CA PRO A 134 6.26 -9.26 10.54
C PRO A 134 5.22 -10.38 10.66
N LEU A 135 4.38 -10.32 11.70
CA LEU A 135 3.44 -11.38 12.06
C LEU A 135 2.54 -11.83 10.91
N ARG A 136 2.00 -10.87 10.15
CA ARG A 136 1.09 -11.20 9.07
C ARG A 136 1.79 -11.94 7.92
N PRO A 137 2.89 -11.43 7.34
CA PRO A 137 3.65 -12.18 6.32
C PRO A 137 4.15 -13.53 6.81
N ALA A 138 4.58 -13.65 8.07
CA ALA A 138 4.98 -14.93 8.64
C ALA A 138 3.82 -15.94 8.63
N ARG A 139 2.66 -15.55 9.18
CA ARG A 139 1.47 -16.38 9.26
C ARG A 139 0.89 -16.73 7.88
N GLU A 140 0.91 -15.79 6.94
CA GLU A 140 0.44 -16.03 5.57
C GLU A 140 1.44 -16.90 4.80
N GLY A 141 2.76 -16.73 5.03
CA GLY A 141 3.81 -17.58 4.48
C GLY A 141 3.62 -19.05 4.86
N ASP A 142 3.34 -19.32 6.12
CA ASP A 142 3.04 -20.67 6.61
C ASP A 142 1.86 -21.32 5.85
N ALA A 143 0.88 -20.54 5.43
CA ALA A 143 -0.28 -21.03 4.70
C ALA A 143 0.03 -21.51 3.26
N PHE A 144 1.15 -21.07 2.67
CA PHE A 144 1.59 -21.56 1.35
C PHE A 144 2.31 -22.93 1.39
N THR A 145 2.51 -23.50 2.57
CA THR A 145 3.29 -24.75 2.72
C THR A 145 2.66 -25.95 2.02
N GLU A 146 1.34 -25.99 1.91
CA GLU A 146 0.60 -27.07 1.26
C GLU A 146 0.09 -26.68 -0.13
N ASN A 147 -0.78 -25.64 -0.18
CA ASN A 147 -1.45 -25.19 -1.40
C ASN A 147 -1.49 -23.68 -1.47
N CYS A 148 -1.32 -23.10 -2.66
CA CYS A 148 -1.45 -21.66 -2.86
C CYS A 148 -2.91 -21.25 -3.07
N GLN A 149 -3.54 -20.69 -2.07
CA GLN A 149 -4.92 -20.20 -2.15
C GLN A 149 -5.10 -19.06 -3.18
N LEU A 150 -4.04 -18.31 -3.49
CA LEU A 150 -4.08 -17.29 -4.53
C LEU A 150 -4.13 -17.88 -5.94
N CYS A 151 -3.61 -19.11 -6.14
CA CYS A 151 -3.71 -19.82 -7.41
C CYS A 151 -5.02 -20.61 -7.53
N GLU A 152 -5.47 -21.23 -6.45
CA GLU A 152 -6.53 -22.25 -6.47
C GLU A 152 -7.92 -21.71 -6.16
N ALA A 153 -8.03 -20.71 -5.27
CA ALA A 153 -9.33 -20.22 -4.84
C ALA A 153 -9.97 -19.27 -5.86
N GLU A 154 -11.28 -19.46 -6.10
CA GLU A 154 -12.06 -18.53 -6.90
C GLU A 154 -12.43 -17.29 -6.09
N HIS A 155 -12.04 -16.13 -6.58
CA HIS A 155 -12.38 -14.82 -6.04
C HIS A 155 -13.17 -14.00 -7.07
N PRO A 156 -14.11 -13.13 -6.64
CA PRO A 156 -14.76 -12.18 -7.54
C PRO A 156 -13.74 -11.33 -8.29
N LEU A 157 -13.74 -11.46 -9.62
CA LEU A 157 -12.82 -10.75 -10.50
C LEU A 157 -13.33 -9.31 -10.73
N ILE A 158 -12.43 -8.33 -10.62
CA ILE A 158 -12.68 -6.93 -10.96
C ILE A 158 -12.18 -6.65 -12.38
N ALA A 159 -10.92 -7.01 -12.65
CA ALA A 159 -10.30 -6.96 -13.97
C ALA A 159 -9.09 -7.90 -14.02
N GLU A 160 -8.55 -8.12 -15.23
CA GLU A 160 -7.30 -8.86 -15.42
C GLU A 160 -6.49 -8.30 -16.58
N THR A 161 -5.20 -8.55 -16.57
CA THR A 161 -4.26 -8.31 -17.66
C THR A 161 -3.63 -9.62 -18.11
N GLU A 162 -2.59 -9.59 -18.90
CA GLU A 162 -1.84 -10.79 -19.29
C GLU A 162 -1.26 -11.48 -18.05
N ASN A 163 -0.60 -10.73 -17.15
CA ASN A 163 0.16 -11.27 -16.04
C ASN A 163 -0.52 -11.14 -14.67
N TYR A 164 -1.58 -10.35 -14.51
CA TYR A 164 -2.21 -10.08 -13.22
C TYR A 164 -3.71 -10.31 -13.21
N ARG A 165 -4.24 -10.63 -12.02
CA ARG A 165 -5.67 -10.57 -11.68
C ARG A 165 -5.88 -9.49 -10.63
N TRP A 166 -6.89 -8.66 -10.81
CA TRP A 166 -7.40 -7.72 -9.83
C TRP A 166 -8.72 -8.25 -9.30
N ILE A 167 -8.77 -8.59 -8.03
CA ILE A 167 -9.87 -9.33 -7.40
C ILE A 167 -10.38 -8.64 -6.13
N ALA A 168 -11.63 -8.91 -5.75
CA ALA A 168 -12.16 -8.69 -4.41
C ALA A 168 -12.08 -10.03 -3.64
N PRO A 169 -11.14 -10.20 -2.69
CA PRO A 169 -10.90 -11.50 -2.08
C PRO A 169 -12.08 -11.94 -1.22
N ARG A 170 -12.49 -13.21 -1.34
CA ARG A 170 -13.42 -13.81 -0.38
C ARG A 170 -12.80 -13.76 1.02
N GLY A 171 -13.60 -13.39 2.03
CA GLY A 171 -13.10 -13.15 3.38
C GLY A 171 -12.36 -11.81 3.52
N SER A 172 -12.64 -10.83 2.65
CA SER A 172 -12.16 -9.45 2.79
C SER A 172 -12.41 -8.92 4.20
N ARG A 173 -11.35 -8.42 4.84
CA ARG A 173 -11.43 -7.86 6.20
C ARG A 173 -12.07 -6.48 6.21
N LEU A 174 -11.89 -5.72 5.14
CA LEU A 174 -12.34 -4.34 5.02
C LEU A 174 -13.27 -4.18 3.82
N ALA A 175 -14.19 -3.24 3.91
CA ALA A 175 -15.11 -2.91 2.83
C ALA A 175 -14.34 -2.44 1.59
N TYR A 176 -14.69 -3.00 0.43
CA TYR A 176 -14.01 -2.76 -0.86
C TYR A 176 -12.52 -3.09 -0.85
N GLN A 177 -12.08 -4.01 0.00
CA GLN A 177 -10.73 -4.56 -0.05
C GLN A 177 -10.52 -5.28 -1.37
N GLN A 178 -9.36 -5.08 -1.96
CA GLN A 178 -8.99 -5.61 -3.27
C GLN A 178 -7.56 -6.10 -3.24
N TRP A 179 -7.28 -7.11 -4.06
CA TRP A 179 -5.93 -7.62 -4.27
C TRP A 179 -5.58 -7.57 -5.76
N ILE A 180 -4.35 -7.17 -6.07
CA ILE A 180 -3.72 -7.36 -7.38
C ILE A 180 -2.72 -8.48 -7.20
N VAL A 181 -2.92 -9.59 -7.94
CA VAL A 181 -2.21 -10.86 -7.76
C VAL A 181 -1.58 -11.28 -9.08
N PRO A 182 -0.29 -11.64 -9.15
CA PRO A 182 0.27 -12.28 -10.32
C PRO A 182 -0.51 -13.55 -10.71
N LYS A 183 -0.67 -13.83 -11.99
CA LYS A 183 -1.31 -15.06 -12.48
C LYS A 183 -0.40 -16.28 -12.36
N SER A 184 0.89 -16.08 -12.59
CA SER A 184 1.92 -17.07 -12.31
C SER A 184 2.25 -17.07 -10.82
N HIS A 185 2.59 -18.25 -10.30
CA HIS A 185 3.05 -18.38 -8.92
C HIS A 185 4.48 -17.82 -8.83
N GLU A 186 4.60 -16.54 -8.54
CA GLU A 186 5.87 -15.82 -8.54
C GLU A 186 6.24 -15.31 -7.15
N HIS A 187 7.53 -15.41 -6.89
CA HIS A 187 8.15 -14.93 -5.66
C HIS A 187 8.73 -13.52 -5.84
N ASP A 188 9.26 -13.22 -7.03
CA ASP A 188 9.90 -11.96 -7.35
C ASP A 188 8.91 -10.93 -7.89
N LEU A 189 9.17 -9.66 -7.56
CA LEU A 189 8.42 -8.52 -8.11
C LEU A 189 8.85 -8.29 -9.56
N ASP A 190 7.92 -8.42 -10.49
CA ASP A 190 8.16 -8.26 -11.94
C ASP A 190 7.00 -7.53 -12.63
N GLU A 191 7.09 -7.32 -13.95
CA GLU A 191 6.08 -6.68 -14.83
C GLU A 191 5.52 -5.34 -14.31
N PRO A 192 6.38 -4.35 -14.03
CA PRO A 192 5.99 -3.09 -13.38
C PRO A 192 4.96 -2.28 -14.17
N ARG A 193 4.97 -2.37 -15.50
CA ARG A 193 4.07 -1.59 -16.38
C ARG A 193 2.61 -2.01 -16.26
N GLU A 194 2.35 -3.32 -16.28
CA GLU A 194 0.99 -3.82 -16.09
C GLU A 194 0.49 -3.57 -14.68
N LEU A 195 1.34 -3.81 -13.68
CA LEU A 195 1.01 -3.53 -12.29
C LEU A 195 0.67 -2.05 -12.08
N ALA A 196 1.46 -1.13 -12.66
CA ALA A 196 1.20 0.31 -12.57
C ALA A 196 -0.18 0.68 -13.15
N SER A 197 -0.57 0.09 -14.27
CA SER A 197 -1.88 0.31 -14.89
C SER A 197 -3.03 -0.15 -13.98
N LEU A 198 -2.88 -1.31 -13.34
CA LEU A 198 -3.88 -1.81 -12.39
C LEU A 198 -3.91 -0.98 -11.11
N LEU A 199 -2.76 -0.54 -10.59
CA LEU A 199 -2.69 0.38 -9.45
C LEU A 199 -3.38 1.73 -9.76
N GLN A 200 -3.21 2.27 -10.96
CA GLN A 200 -3.90 3.48 -11.40
C GLN A 200 -5.42 3.27 -11.45
N SER A 201 -5.86 2.16 -12.03
CA SER A 201 -7.28 1.82 -12.13
C SER A 201 -7.91 1.62 -10.74
N SER A 202 -7.22 0.91 -9.86
CA SER A 202 -7.63 0.69 -8.47
C SER A 202 -7.67 2.01 -7.68
N ALA A 203 -6.65 2.86 -7.79
CA ALA A 203 -6.62 4.17 -7.12
C ALA A 203 -7.80 5.04 -7.55
N ARG A 204 -8.13 5.06 -8.85
CA ARG A 204 -9.30 5.78 -9.39
C ARG A 204 -10.59 5.21 -8.83
N ALA A 205 -10.76 3.89 -8.81
CA ALA A 205 -11.94 3.24 -8.25
C ALA A 205 -12.11 3.54 -6.76
N MET A 206 -11.02 3.49 -5.99
CA MET A 206 -11.04 3.83 -4.55
C MET A 206 -11.39 5.29 -4.30
N ARG A 207 -10.87 6.24 -5.09
CA ARG A 207 -11.18 7.66 -4.97
C ARG A 207 -12.64 8.00 -5.23
N ASN A 208 -13.35 7.20 -6.01
CA ASN A 208 -14.81 7.33 -6.16
C ASN A 208 -15.57 6.94 -4.88
N ILE A 209 -14.91 6.24 -3.94
CA ILE A 209 -15.50 5.78 -2.69
C ILE A 209 -15.02 6.63 -1.50
N SER A 210 -13.75 7.00 -1.47
CA SER A 210 -13.12 7.76 -0.37
C SER A 210 -11.91 8.54 -0.87
N ASP A 211 -11.72 9.76 -0.33
CA ASP A 211 -10.50 10.56 -0.56
C ASP A 211 -9.26 9.97 0.12
N SER A 212 -9.41 8.89 0.85
CA SER A 212 -8.31 8.25 1.58
C SER A 212 -8.29 6.75 1.35
N PHE A 213 -7.11 6.23 1.01
CA PHE A 213 -6.90 4.80 0.81
C PHE A 213 -5.49 4.38 1.19
N ASN A 214 -5.32 3.09 1.42
CA ASN A 214 -4.02 2.48 1.59
C ASN A 214 -3.79 1.41 0.53
N TRP A 215 -2.52 1.21 0.17
CA TRP A 215 -2.06 -0.04 -0.39
C TRP A 215 -0.77 -0.51 0.26
N ALA A 216 -0.54 -1.82 0.21
CA ALA A 216 0.69 -2.44 0.68
C ALA A 216 1.03 -3.67 -0.17
N PHE A 217 2.30 -3.83 -0.49
CA PHE A 217 2.84 -5.05 -1.07
C PHE A 217 3.05 -6.06 0.05
N ILE A 218 2.47 -7.22 -0.11
CA ILE A 218 2.64 -8.36 0.81
C ILE A 218 3.54 -9.36 0.11
N THR A 219 4.76 -9.48 0.60
CA THR A 219 5.82 -10.30 0.03
C THR A 219 6.25 -11.39 1.02
N PHE A 220 6.89 -12.43 0.52
CA PHE A 220 7.27 -13.60 1.32
C PHE A 220 8.73 -14.00 1.06
N PRO A 221 9.72 -13.12 1.34
CA PRO A 221 11.13 -13.38 1.04
C PRO A 221 11.70 -14.57 1.81
N HIS A 222 11.05 -14.99 2.89
CA HIS A 222 11.41 -16.10 3.77
C HIS A 222 10.77 -17.43 3.38
N GLU A 223 9.76 -17.42 2.49
CA GLU A 223 9.03 -18.61 2.07
C GLU A 223 9.15 -18.81 0.54
N PRO A 224 9.94 -19.78 0.07
CA PRO A 224 10.15 -20.00 -1.37
C PRO A 224 8.87 -20.33 -2.15
N ARG A 225 7.81 -20.76 -1.46
CA ARG A 225 6.49 -21.01 -2.06
C ARG A 225 5.52 -19.85 -1.83
N GLY A 226 6.02 -18.72 -1.36
CA GLY A 226 5.21 -17.52 -1.18
C GLY A 226 4.76 -16.96 -2.52
N HIS A 227 3.53 -16.48 -2.57
CA HIS A 227 2.94 -15.83 -3.72
C HIS A 227 2.57 -14.41 -3.32
N TRP A 228 3.34 -13.41 -3.77
CA TRP A 228 3.14 -12.02 -3.39
C TRP A 228 1.87 -11.43 -4.01
N TYR A 229 1.35 -10.38 -3.38
CA TYR A 229 0.22 -9.61 -3.89
C TYR A 229 0.26 -8.17 -3.38
N VAL A 230 -0.48 -7.28 -4.03
CA VAL A 230 -0.74 -5.94 -3.49
C VAL A 230 -2.14 -5.93 -2.89
N GLU A 231 -2.24 -5.54 -1.64
CA GLU A 231 -3.51 -5.31 -0.96
C GLU A 231 -3.85 -3.82 -1.00
N LEU A 232 -5.09 -3.49 -1.37
CA LEU A 232 -5.57 -2.12 -1.47
C LEU A 232 -6.96 -2.00 -0.85
N PHE A 233 -7.25 -0.87 -0.21
CA PHE A 233 -8.59 -0.61 0.33
C PHE A 233 -8.82 0.88 0.59
N PRO A 234 -10.05 1.41 0.33
CA PRO A 234 -10.44 2.76 0.71
C PRO A 234 -10.68 2.85 2.22
N ARG A 235 -10.43 4.01 2.81
CA ARG A 235 -10.64 4.28 4.23
C ARG A 235 -12.02 4.90 4.45
N ILE A 236 -13.04 4.05 4.65
CA ILE A 236 -14.43 4.46 4.86
C ILE A 236 -14.96 4.16 6.25
N ALA A 237 -14.28 3.31 6.99
CA ALA A 237 -14.61 2.96 8.36
C ALA A 237 -13.32 2.85 9.19
N MET A 238 -13.42 3.14 10.47
CA MET A 238 -12.34 2.93 11.42
C MET A 238 -12.44 1.52 12.01
N ILE A 239 -11.29 0.90 12.24
CA ILE A 239 -11.18 -0.32 13.05
C ILE A 239 -11.58 0.07 14.47
N ALA A 240 -12.50 -0.68 15.05
CA ALA A 240 -13.09 -0.39 16.35
C ALA A 240 -12.69 -1.41 17.44
N GLY A 241 -13.28 -1.31 18.61
CA GLY A 241 -12.89 -2.09 19.78
C GLY A 241 -13.02 -3.61 19.62
N TYR A 242 -14.01 -4.08 18.85
CA TYR A 242 -14.17 -5.50 18.60
C TYR A 242 -13.00 -6.08 17.80
N GLU A 243 -12.65 -5.44 16.70
CA GLU A 243 -11.55 -5.87 15.84
C GLU A 243 -10.19 -5.80 16.56
N PHE A 244 -9.95 -4.73 17.33
CA PHE A 244 -8.74 -4.61 18.16
C PHE A 244 -8.67 -5.68 19.24
N GLY A 245 -9.79 -5.97 19.90
CA GLY A 245 -9.82 -6.93 21.01
C GLY A 245 -9.77 -8.39 20.59
N THR A 246 -10.23 -8.70 19.38
CA THR A 246 -10.39 -10.10 18.92
C THR A 246 -9.52 -10.47 17.72
N GLY A 247 -9.01 -9.50 16.98
CA GLY A 247 -8.35 -9.74 15.69
C GLY A 247 -9.31 -10.20 14.58
N THR A 248 -10.64 -10.20 14.85
CA THR A 248 -11.69 -10.58 13.89
C THR A 248 -12.34 -9.34 13.31
N PHE A 249 -12.43 -9.25 11.99
CA PHE A 249 -12.93 -8.07 11.29
C PHE A 249 -14.41 -8.22 10.94
N ILE A 250 -15.16 -7.11 11.02
CA ILE A 250 -16.54 -7.01 10.56
C ILE A 250 -16.52 -6.23 9.23
N ASN A 251 -16.70 -6.96 8.12
CA ASN A 251 -16.86 -6.36 6.81
C ASN A 251 -18.33 -6.18 6.48
N THR A 252 -18.71 -4.99 6.04
CA THR A 252 -20.10 -4.60 5.73
C THR A 252 -20.43 -4.62 4.24
N VAL A 253 -19.48 -5.07 3.38
CA VAL A 253 -19.64 -5.13 1.93
C VAL A 253 -19.27 -6.52 1.44
N ASP A 254 -20.21 -7.18 0.76
CA ASP A 254 -19.96 -8.47 0.13
C ASP A 254 -18.90 -8.34 -0.97
N PRO A 255 -17.92 -9.27 -1.08
CA PRO A 255 -16.88 -9.22 -2.11
C PRO A 255 -17.42 -9.20 -3.55
N ILE A 256 -18.56 -9.83 -3.84
CA ILE A 256 -19.18 -9.79 -5.17
C ILE A 256 -19.67 -8.38 -5.50
N ASP A 257 -20.30 -7.72 -4.53
CA ASP A 257 -20.78 -6.34 -4.71
C ASP A 257 -19.62 -5.35 -4.73
N ALA A 258 -18.57 -5.60 -3.95
CA ALA A 258 -17.32 -4.85 -4.04
C ALA A 258 -16.71 -4.93 -5.44
N ALA A 259 -16.61 -6.12 -6.02
CA ALA A 259 -16.08 -6.32 -7.37
C ALA A 259 -16.91 -5.58 -8.43
N LYS A 260 -18.24 -5.65 -8.39
CA LYS A 260 -19.13 -4.93 -9.29
C LYS A 260 -18.93 -3.41 -9.20
N THR A 261 -18.83 -2.87 -7.99
CA THR A 261 -18.61 -1.45 -7.76
C THR A 261 -17.26 -0.99 -8.29
N LEU A 262 -16.21 -1.72 -7.97
CA LEU A 262 -14.84 -1.39 -8.35
C LEU A 262 -14.56 -1.53 -9.85
N SER A 263 -15.25 -2.44 -10.53
CA SER A 263 -15.19 -2.58 -12.00
C SER A 263 -15.96 -1.48 -12.76
N GLY A 264 -16.63 -0.58 -12.05
CA GLY A 264 -17.46 0.47 -12.67
C GLY A 264 -18.84 0.01 -13.13
N ALA A 265 -19.22 -1.24 -12.90
CA ALA A 265 -20.54 -1.76 -13.28
C ALA A 265 -21.69 -1.18 -12.43
N ASN A 266 -21.38 -0.59 -11.24
CA ASN A 266 -22.34 -0.04 -10.29
C ASN A 266 -21.86 1.26 -9.63
N THR A 267 -21.33 2.20 -10.40
CA THR A 267 -20.81 3.49 -9.86
C THR A 267 -21.87 4.33 -9.12
N GLN A 268 -23.17 4.16 -9.43
CA GLN A 268 -24.25 4.89 -8.75
C GLN A 268 -24.53 4.37 -7.33
N ASP A 269 -24.33 3.08 -7.05
CA ASP A 269 -24.60 2.48 -5.73
C ASP A 269 -23.49 2.78 -4.73
N ALA A 270 -22.24 2.98 -5.16
CA ALA A 270 -21.11 3.31 -4.28
C ALA A 270 -21.29 4.68 -3.60
N VAL A 271 -21.79 5.66 -4.34
CA VAL A 271 -22.07 7.02 -3.81
C VAL A 271 -23.17 6.99 -2.73
N ALA A 272 -24.17 6.12 -2.91
CA ALA A 272 -25.27 5.98 -1.95
C ALA A 272 -24.86 5.33 -0.63
N VAL A 273 -23.88 4.43 -0.63
CA VAL A 273 -23.37 3.78 0.59
C VAL A 273 -22.54 4.74 1.45
N VAL A 274 -21.74 5.61 0.83
CA VAL A 274 -20.94 6.62 1.52
C VAL A 274 -21.84 7.71 2.14
N ALA A 275 -22.85 8.17 1.40
CA ALA A 275 -23.79 9.19 1.89
C ALA A 275 -24.62 8.74 3.10
N ARG A 276 -24.94 7.44 3.24
CA ARG A 276 -25.68 6.89 4.39
C ARG A 276 -24.87 6.76 5.67
N ARG A 277 -23.54 6.90 5.62
CA ARG A 277 -22.62 6.76 6.77
C ARG A 277 -22.11 8.10 7.30
N GLY A 278 -22.33 9.18 6.57
CA GLY A 278 -21.99 10.57 6.97
C GLY A 278 -23.16 11.32 7.61
N ALA A 279 -24.31 10.70 7.77
CA ALA A 279 -25.47 11.20 8.49
C ALA A 279 -25.66 10.38 9.78
#